data_37c30fa2bc79c2ea47fb7b477dcba916
#
_entry.id   37c30fa2bc79c2ea47fb7b477dcba916
#
_cell.length_a   1.000
_cell.length_b   1.000
_cell.length_c   1.000
_cell.angle_alpha   90.00
_cell.angle_beta   90.00
_cell.angle_gamma   90.00
#
_symmetry.space_group_name_H-M   'P 1'
#
loop_
_entity.id
_entity.type
_entity.pdbx_description
1 polymer ?
#
loop_
_entity_poly.entity_id
_entity_poly.type
_entity_poly.pdbx_seq_one_letter_code
_entity_poly.pdbx_strand_id
1 'polypeptide(L)'
;LRAIQAAAGDAIFGTDENVLLTASTASGKTEAAFFPILTLLDENPSNTVGVLYIAPLKALINDQFGRLNELCEEEGIAVTRWHGDASQTQKRRLLKKPSGILQITPESLESLMINRHMEIPSLFGDLRFIVIDEIHSLLRADRGLQTFCLIERLCRLAGCNPRRIGLSATIGNPELAGEFLSAGSGRGTVIPRFDGGKEVWRLSMEHFYNSAPQADEGKVVPANMPPVEEATDTAPQAADPGIGYIFEHTKGKKCLVFTNSREECEAVCQQLRQYCEVNHEPDRFLIHHGNLSASYRESAEEEMKDDDSLMSVCATATLELGIDVGRLERAFQIDAPFTVSGFLQRMGRTGRRGDPSEMWFVMREDHQEARAMLPDSIPWYLVQGIALVQLY
;
A
#
# COMPACT_ATOMS: atom_id res chain seq x y z
N LEU A 1 19.92 -12.35 -10.82
CA LEU A 1 19.16 -12.49 -9.58
C LEU A 1 19.50 -11.34 -8.64
N ARG A 2 18.50 -10.79 -7.95
CA ARG A 2 18.70 -9.82 -6.87
C ARG A 2 19.11 -10.55 -5.58
N ALA A 3 19.78 -9.87 -4.65
CA ALA A 3 20.24 -10.47 -3.39
C ALA A 3 19.12 -11.19 -2.61
N ILE A 4 17.93 -10.57 -2.53
CA ILE A 4 16.75 -11.19 -1.90
C ILE A 4 16.31 -12.48 -2.62
N GLN A 5 16.40 -12.54 -3.95
CA GLN A 5 15.99 -13.71 -4.73
C GLN A 5 16.95 -14.90 -4.50
N ALA A 6 18.25 -14.62 -4.42
CA ALA A 6 19.24 -15.63 -4.06
C ALA A 6 19.01 -16.14 -2.64
N ALA A 7 18.90 -15.24 -1.65
CA ALA A 7 18.66 -15.61 -0.26
C ALA A 7 17.33 -16.36 -0.03
N ALA A 8 16.29 -16.02 -0.77
CA ALA A 8 15.02 -16.74 -0.75
C ALA A 8 15.15 -18.15 -1.35
N GLY A 9 15.87 -18.28 -2.47
CA GLY A 9 16.18 -19.56 -3.08
C GLY A 9 16.92 -20.49 -2.13
N ASP A 10 18.01 -20.00 -1.52
CA ASP A 10 18.78 -20.76 -0.53
C ASP A 10 17.92 -21.23 0.64
N ALA A 11 17.05 -20.36 1.17
CA ALA A 11 16.15 -20.71 2.28
C ALA A 11 15.06 -21.69 1.86
N ILE A 12 14.45 -21.52 0.68
CA ILE A 12 13.34 -22.35 0.21
C ILE A 12 13.83 -23.73 -0.25
N PHE A 13 14.97 -23.83 -0.91
CA PHE A 13 15.53 -25.13 -1.32
C PHE A 13 16.29 -25.82 -0.19
N GLY A 14 16.91 -25.05 0.71
CA GLY A 14 17.79 -25.60 1.76
C GLY A 14 17.08 -26.11 3.01
N THR A 15 15.81 -25.79 3.24
CA THR A 15 15.06 -26.20 4.44
C THR A 15 13.60 -26.51 4.12
N ASP A 16 12.91 -27.18 5.03
CA ASP A 16 11.43 -27.38 5.01
C ASP A 16 10.69 -26.37 5.91
N GLU A 17 11.42 -25.43 6.53
CA GLU A 17 10.86 -24.44 7.42
C GLU A 17 10.05 -23.39 6.66
N ASN A 18 9.13 -22.70 7.34
CA ASN A 18 8.48 -21.51 6.79
C ASN A 18 9.52 -20.44 6.50
N VAL A 19 9.23 -19.53 5.58
CA VAL A 19 10.17 -18.47 5.21
C VAL A 19 9.48 -17.12 5.28
N LEU A 20 10.11 -16.13 5.93
CA LEU A 20 9.66 -14.75 5.96
C LEU A 20 10.65 -13.86 5.20
N LEU A 21 10.20 -13.32 4.07
CA LEU A 21 10.98 -12.40 3.24
C LEU A 21 10.63 -10.96 3.61
N THR A 22 11.58 -10.25 4.20
CA THR A 22 11.42 -8.84 4.58
C THR A 22 12.34 -7.98 3.74
N ALA A 23 11.76 -7.07 2.96
CA ALA A 23 12.52 -6.12 2.15
C ALA A 23 11.65 -4.93 1.76
N SER A 24 12.28 -3.85 1.33
CA SER A 24 11.59 -2.67 0.81
C SER A 24 10.64 -2.99 -0.35
N THR A 25 9.74 -2.08 -0.65
CA THR A 25 8.87 -2.17 -1.83
C THR A 25 9.72 -2.20 -3.11
N ALA A 26 9.23 -2.86 -4.16
CA ALA A 26 9.92 -3.03 -5.43
C ALA A 26 11.27 -3.79 -5.38
N SER A 27 11.60 -4.46 -4.28
CA SER A 27 12.82 -5.29 -4.15
C SER A 27 12.75 -6.62 -4.93
N GLY A 28 11.58 -7.02 -5.43
CA GLY A 28 11.36 -8.30 -6.11
C GLY A 28 11.02 -9.46 -5.17
N LYS A 29 10.32 -9.18 -4.05
CA LYS A 29 9.88 -10.18 -3.07
C LYS A 29 8.98 -11.26 -3.67
N THR A 30 8.05 -10.86 -4.53
CA THR A 30 7.12 -11.80 -5.16
C THR A 30 7.87 -12.81 -6.02
N GLU A 31 8.74 -12.34 -6.90
CA GLU A 31 9.59 -13.20 -7.71
C GLU A 31 10.55 -14.05 -6.86
N ALA A 32 11.07 -13.47 -5.76
CA ALA A 32 11.94 -14.19 -4.82
C ALA A 32 11.25 -15.41 -4.18
N ALA A 33 9.94 -15.30 -3.90
CA ALA A 33 9.14 -16.42 -3.40
C ALA A 33 8.75 -17.39 -4.52
N PHE A 34 8.27 -16.86 -5.67
CA PHE A 34 7.65 -17.69 -6.68
C PHE A 34 8.65 -18.46 -7.55
N PHE A 35 9.84 -17.95 -7.84
CA PHE A 35 10.83 -18.71 -8.61
C PHE A 35 11.13 -20.09 -7.98
N PRO A 36 11.55 -20.19 -6.70
CA PRO A 36 11.78 -21.51 -6.10
C PRO A 36 10.49 -22.31 -5.92
N ILE A 37 9.34 -21.69 -5.63
CA ILE A 37 8.04 -22.39 -5.51
C ILE A 37 7.67 -23.05 -6.85
N LEU A 38 7.78 -22.32 -7.95
CA LEU A 38 7.45 -22.85 -9.29
C LEU A 38 8.38 -24.01 -9.68
N THR A 39 9.68 -23.89 -9.40
CA THR A 39 10.64 -24.99 -9.59
C THR A 39 10.22 -26.25 -8.81
N LEU A 40 9.87 -26.11 -7.53
CA LEU A 40 9.44 -27.23 -6.71
C LEU A 40 8.09 -27.83 -7.17
N LEU A 41 7.19 -27.02 -7.72
CA LEU A 41 5.93 -27.49 -8.29
C LEU A 41 6.12 -28.19 -9.65
N ASP A 42 7.08 -27.75 -10.45
CA ASP A 42 7.43 -28.40 -11.71
C ASP A 42 8.07 -29.78 -11.44
N GLU A 43 9.00 -29.87 -10.50
CA GLU A 43 9.62 -31.13 -10.07
C GLU A 43 8.61 -32.12 -9.46
N ASN A 44 7.61 -31.60 -8.73
CA ASN A 44 6.61 -32.40 -8.05
C ASN A 44 5.23 -31.72 -8.11
N PRO A 45 4.50 -31.89 -9.23
CA PRO A 45 3.20 -31.26 -9.46
C PRO A 45 2.16 -31.61 -8.42
N SER A 46 1.35 -30.62 -8.01
CA SER A 46 0.22 -30.84 -7.11
C SER A 46 -1.00 -31.39 -7.86
N ASN A 47 -1.74 -32.28 -7.22
CA ASN A 47 -2.99 -32.85 -7.72
C ASN A 47 -4.20 -31.93 -7.50
N THR A 48 -4.03 -30.85 -6.74
CA THR A 48 -5.04 -29.84 -6.41
C THR A 48 -4.49 -28.44 -6.64
N VAL A 49 -5.06 -27.41 -6.01
CA VAL A 49 -4.39 -26.10 -5.90
C VAL A 49 -3.06 -26.30 -5.19
N GLY A 50 -1.96 -26.03 -5.86
CA GLY A 50 -0.61 -26.20 -5.31
C GLY A 50 -0.16 -25.03 -4.45
N VAL A 51 -0.59 -23.81 -4.80
CA VAL A 51 -0.26 -22.57 -4.06
C VAL A 51 -1.51 -21.78 -3.75
N LEU A 52 -1.70 -21.40 -2.50
CA LEU A 52 -2.67 -20.42 -2.07
C LEU A 52 -1.95 -19.10 -1.79
N TYR A 53 -2.22 -18.07 -2.60
CA TYR A 53 -1.67 -16.73 -2.41
C TYR A 53 -2.73 -15.84 -1.76
N ILE A 54 -2.47 -15.41 -0.53
CA ILE A 54 -3.36 -14.55 0.26
C ILE A 54 -2.83 -13.13 0.24
N ALA A 55 -3.61 -12.20 -0.29
CA ALA A 55 -3.29 -10.78 -0.29
C ALA A 55 -4.37 -9.97 0.43
N PRO A 56 -4.00 -8.89 1.14
CA PRO A 56 -4.95 -8.11 1.94
C PRO A 56 -5.96 -7.32 1.09
N LEU A 57 -5.65 -7.02 -0.17
CA LEU A 57 -6.49 -6.19 -1.03
C LEU A 57 -6.73 -6.83 -2.40
N LYS A 58 -7.93 -6.63 -2.95
CA LYS A 58 -8.29 -7.05 -4.32
C LYS A 58 -7.38 -6.39 -5.38
N ALA A 59 -7.05 -5.12 -5.19
CA ALA A 59 -6.17 -4.37 -6.08
C ALA A 59 -4.78 -5.01 -6.19
N LEU A 60 -4.22 -5.48 -5.06
CA LEU A 60 -2.97 -6.24 -5.03
C LEU A 60 -3.06 -7.55 -5.83
N ILE A 61 -4.16 -8.29 -5.68
CA ILE A 61 -4.40 -9.51 -6.45
C ILE A 61 -4.44 -9.19 -7.95
N ASN A 62 -5.14 -8.13 -8.35
CA ASN A 62 -5.24 -7.74 -9.75
C ASN A 62 -3.90 -7.32 -10.34
N ASP A 63 -3.10 -6.55 -9.61
CA ASP A 63 -1.77 -6.12 -10.02
C ASP A 63 -0.80 -7.31 -10.15
N GLN A 64 -0.76 -8.18 -9.14
CA GLN A 64 0.13 -9.35 -9.15
C GLN A 64 -0.32 -10.45 -10.13
N PHE A 65 -1.60 -10.46 -10.52
CA PHE A 65 -2.14 -11.49 -11.42
C PHE A 65 -1.43 -11.50 -12.78
N GLY A 66 -1.29 -10.34 -13.42
CA GLY A 66 -0.62 -10.23 -14.72
C GLY A 66 0.80 -10.80 -14.64
N ARG A 67 1.57 -10.35 -13.66
CA ARG A 67 2.97 -10.75 -13.45
C ARG A 67 3.11 -12.24 -13.14
N LEU A 68 2.26 -12.80 -12.26
CA LEU A 68 2.28 -14.22 -11.95
C LEU A 68 1.79 -15.07 -13.13
N ASN A 69 0.80 -14.59 -13.88
CA ASN A 69 0.31 -15.30 -15.06
C ASN A 69 1.39 -15.40 -16.13
N GLU A 70 2.13 -14.31 -16.41
CA GLU A 70 3.28 -14.30 -17.31
C GLU A 70 4.37 -15.30 -16.87
N LEU A 71 4.74 -15.28 -15.58
CA LEU A 71 5.73 -16.21 -15.04
C LEU A 71 5.31 -17.69 -15.12
N CYS A 72 4.01 -17.96 -15.03
CA CYS A 72 3.46 -19.32 -15.01
C CYS A 72 3.06 -19.84 -16.39
N GLU A 73 2.97 -18.97 -17.39
CA GLU A 73 2.47 -19.33 -18.73
C GLU A 73 3.40 -20.32 -19.44
N GLU A 74 4.70 -20.13 -19.35
CA GLU A 74 5.71 -20.99 -19.95
C GLU A 74 5.70 -22.41 -19.34
N GLU A 75 5.41 -22.52 -18.04
CA GLU A 75 5.32 -23.77 -17.29
C GLU A 75 3.92 -24.41 -17.32
N GLY A 76 2.95 -23.77 -17.98
CA GLY A 76 1.57 -24.25 -18.06
C GLY A 76 0.83 -24.29 -16.73
N ILE A 77 1.30 -23.55 -15.72
CA ILE A 77 0.68 -23.47 -14.40
C ILE A 77 -0.43 -22.43 -14.42
N ALA A 78 -1.67 -22.84 -14.15
CA ALA A 78 -2.82 -21.94 -14.16
C ALA A 78 -2.83 -21.00 -12.94
N VAL A 79 -3.07 -19.70 -13.17
CA VAL A 79 -3.29 -18.73 -12.10
C VAL A 79 -4.77 -18.32 -12.09
N THR A 80 -5.42 -18.41 -10.94
CA THR A 80 -6.84 -18.07 -10.78
C THR A 80 -7.03 -17.02 -9.69
N ARG A 81 -7.82 -15.98 -9.98
CA ARG A 81 -8.24 -14.98 -8.99
C ARG A 81 -9.57 -15.36 -8.35
N TRP A 82 -9.67 -15.15 -7.02
CA TRP A 82 -10.89 -15.42 -6.29
C TRP A 82 -11.24 -14.26 -5.35
N HIS A 83 -11.97 -13.30 -5.84
CA HIS A 83 -12.57 -12.18 -5.10
C HIS A 83 -13.91 -11.81 -5.72
N GLY A 84 -14.65 -10.86 -5.12
CA GLY A 84 -16.01 -10.51 -5.56
C GLY A 84 -16.12 -10.22 -7.05
N ASP A 85 -15.17 -9.47 -7.60
CA ASP A 85 -15.18 -8.97 -8.98
C ASP A 85 -14.53 -9.94 -9.99
N ALA A 86 -13.99 -11.09 -9.52
CA ALA A 86 -13.34 -12.06 -10.40
C ALA A 86 -14.35 -12.93 -11.19
N SER A 87 -13.93 -13.37 -12.37
CA SER A 87 -14.73 -14.14 -13.33
C SER A 87 -15.36 -15.40 -12.72
N GLN A 88 -16.67 -15.48 -12.78
CA GLN A 88 -17.41 -16.67 -12.33
C GLN A 88 -17.09 -17.92 -13.15
N THR A 89 -16.74 -17.75 -14.42
CA THR A 89 -16.34 -18.86 -15.30
C THR A 89 -15.01 -19.47 -14.84
N GLN A 90 -14.02 -18.64 -14.48
CA GLN A 90 -12.75 -19.12 -13.94
C GLN A 90 -12.95 -19.84 -12.60
N LYS A 91 -13.76 -19.27 -11.71
CA LYS A 91 -14.10 -19.90 -10.41
C LYS A 91 -14.76 -21.30 -10.61
N ARG A 92 -15.72 -21.42 -11.52
CA ARG A 92 -16.37 -22.70 -11.85
C ARG A 92 -15.39 -23.70 -12.46
N ARG A 93 -14.44 -23.24 -13.30
CA ARG A 93 -13.40 -24.10 -13.87
C ARG A 93 -12.48 -24.66 -12.79
N LEU A 94 -12.02 -23.81 -11.87
CA LEU A 94 -11.19 -24.22 -10.73
C LEU A 94 -11.89 -25.25 -9.84
N LEU A 95 -13.18 -25.05 -9.53
CA LEU A 95 -13.96 -26.02 -8.75
C LEU A 95 -14.09 -27.39 -9.42
N LYS A 96 -14.15 -27.43 -10.76
CA LYS A 96 -14.24 -28.69 -11.52
C LYS A 96 -12.90 -29.40 -11.67
N LYS A 97 -11.82 -28.63 -11.82
CA LYS A 97 -10.45 -29.14 -11.98
C LYS A 97 -9.50 -28.25 -11.19
N PRO A 98 -9.35 -28.52 -9.88
CA PRO A 98 -8.43 -27.77 -9.04
C PRO A 98 -6.99 -27.95 -9.52
N SER A 99 -6.25 -26.84 -9.71
CA SER A 99 -4.85 -26.88 -10.12
C SER A 99 -4.21 -25.50 -9.97
N GLY A 100 -2.87 -25.46 -9.96
CA GLY A 100 -2.07 -24.24 -10.08
C GLY A 100 -2.11 -23.35 -8.84
N ILE A 101 -2.22 -22.03 -9.06
CA ILE A 101 -2.14 -21.00 -8.05
C ILE A 101 -3.50 -20.34 -7.89
N LEU A 102 -3.98 -20.23 -6.65
CA LEU A 102 -5.19 -19.49 -6.30
C LEU A 102 -4.84 -18.22 -5.54
N GLN A 103 -5.16 -17.06 -6.11
CA GLN A 103 -5.04 -15.76 -5.45
C GLN A 103 -6.37 -15.36 -4.80
N ILE A 104 -6.35 -15.05 -3.50
CA ILE A 104 -7.56 -14.82 -2.71
C ILE A 104 -7.34 -13.75 -1.63
N THR A 105 -8.41 -13.03 -1.25
CA THR A 105 -8.40 -12.19 -0.04
C THR A 105 -8.87 -13.00 1.18
N PRO A 106 -8.52 -12.61 2.42
CA PRO A 106 -8.99 -13.30 3.63
C PRO A 106 -10.51 -13.46 3.69
N GLU A 107 -11.26 -12.41 3.36
CA GLU A 107 -12.73 -12.42 3.38
C GLU A 107 -13.31 -13.38 2.32
N SER A 108 -12.65 -13.45 1.17
CA SER A 108 -13.07 -14.37 0.10
C SER A 108 -12.75 -15.83 0.47
N LEU A 109 -11.64 -16.06 1.18
CA LEU A 109 -11.30 -17.38 1.71
C LEU A 109 -12.32 -17.83 2.76
N GLU A 110 -12.70 -16.93 3.68
CA GLU A 110 -13.74 -17.24 4.67
C GLU A 110 -15.07 -17.56 3.99
N SER A 111 -15.49 -16.73 3.03
CA SER A 111 -16.71 -16.98 2.25
C SER A 111 -16.65 -18.31 1.49
N LEU A 112 -15.51 -18.69 0.93
CA LEU A 112 -15.30 -19.97 0.28
C LEU A 112 -15.47 -21.13 1.27
N MET A 113 -14.85 -21.04 2.44
CA MET A 113 -14.90 -22.05 3.48
C MET A 113 -16.30 -22.22 4.10
N ILE A 114 -17.07 -21.14 4.23
CA ILE A 114 -18.45 -21.19 4.73
C ILE A 114 -19.39 -21.78 3.68
N ASN A 115 -19.35 -21.26 2.46
CA ASN A 115 -20.34 -21.61 1.44
C ASN A 115 -20.02 -22.88 0.67
N ARG A 116 -18.77 -23.37 0.74
CA ARG A 116 -18.28 -24.51 -0.04
C ARG A 116 -17.35 -25.42 0.77
N HIS A 117 -17.69 -25.61 2.04
CA HIS A 117 -16.84 -26.42 2.95
C HIS A 117 -16.61 -27.85 2.46
N MET A 118 -17.57 -28.43 1.76
CA MET A 118 -17.47 -29.80 1.22
C MET A 118 -16.46 -29.90 0.06
N GLU A 119 -16.20 -28.81 -0.65
CA GLU A 119 -15.22 -28.78 -1.75
C GLU A 119 -13.78 -28.52 -1.25
N ILE A 120 -13.60 -28.09 0.01
CA ILE A 120 -12.27 -27.72 0.53
C ILE A 120 -11.25 -28.87 0.42
N PRO A 121 -11.57 -30.14 0.79
CA PRO A 121 -10.62 -31.25 0.63
C PRO A 121 -10.21 -31.48 -0.84
N SER A 122 -11.15 -31.36 -1.77
CA SER A 122 -10.86 -31.54 -3.20
C SER A 122 -10.07 -30.38 -3.80
N LEU A 123 -10.26 -29.16 -3.28
CA LEU A 123 -9.56 -27.96 -3.74
C LEU A 123 -8.12 -27.89 -3.21
N PHE A 124 -7.88 -28.29 -1.97
CA PHE A 124 -6.65 -28.01 -1.23
C PHE A 124 -5.99 -29.24 -0.58
N GLY A 125 -6.47 -30.46 -0.86
CA GLY A 125 -5.94 -31.67 -0.22
C GLY A 125 -4.47 -31.94 -0.49
N ASP A 126 -3.91 -31.41 -1.59
CA ASP A 126 -2.48 -31.46 -1.93
C ASP A 126 -1.90 -30.03 -2.05
N LEU A 127 -2.34 -29.12 -1.16
CA LEU A 127 -1.79 -27.77 -1.08
C LEU A 127 -0.36 -27.82 -0.54
N ARG A 128 0.59 -27.31 -1.31
CA ARG A 128 2.03 -27.35 -1.00
C ARG A 128 2.53 -26.08 -0.32
N PHE A 129 2.03 -24.92 -0.78
CA PHE A 129 2.49 -23.63 -0.30
C PHE A 129 1.32 -22.70 0.00
N ILE A 130 1.48 -21.88 1.06
CA ILE A 130 0.66 -20.68 1.30
C ILE A 130 1.60 -19.49 1.28
N VAL A 131 1.38 -18.58 0.35
CA VAL A 131 2.09 -17.30 0.29
C VAL A 131 1.18 -16.23 0.89
N ILE A 132 1.66 -15.52 1.91
CA ILE A 132 0.93 -14.44 2.58
C ILE A 132 1.62 -13.14 2.24
N ASP A 133 0.98 -12.35 1.39
CA ASP A 133 1.54 -11.06 0.96
C ASP A 133 1.19 -9.95 1.95
N GLU A 134 2.08 -8.96 2.04
CA GLU A 134 1.98 -7.82 2.95
C GLU A 134 1.63 -8.23 4.39
N ILE A 135 2.26 -9.31 4.88
CA ILE A 135 1.96 -9.92 6.18
C ILE A 135 1.98 -8.90 7.34
N HIS A 136 2.83 -7.86 7.26
CA HIS A 136 2.90 -6.80 8.26
C HIS A 136 1.58 -6.02 8.40
N SER A 137 0.77 -5.93 7.34
CA SER A 137 -0.55 -5.29 7.38
C SER A 137 -1.57 -6.12 8.18
N LEU A 138 -1.30 -7.42 8.33
CA LEU A 138 -2.13 -8.36 9.06
C LEU A 138 -1.75 -8.48 10.55
N LEU A 139 -0.52 -8.13 10.95
CA LEU A 139 -0.01 -8.35 12.31
C LEU A 139 -0.61 -7.42 13.37
N ARG A 140 -1.24 -6.32 12.98
CA ARG A 140 -1.70 -5.26 13.90
C ARG A 140 -3.21 -5.20 14.10
N ALA A 141 -3.98 -6.05 13.46
CA ALA A 141 -5.44 -5.96 13.45
C ALA A 141 -6.09 -7.33 13.65
N ASP A 142 -7.32 -7.33 14.13
CA ASP A 142 -8.16 -8.52 14.27
C ASP A 142 -8.27 -9.32 12.98
N ARG A 143 -8.24 -8.63 11.84
CA ARG A 143 -8.20 -9.23 10.51
C ARG A 143 -7.01 -10.17 10.30
N GLY A 144 -5.88 -9.88 10.91
CA GLY A 144 -4.71 -10.77 10.86
C GLY A 144 -4.92 -12.04 11.65
N LEU A 145 -5.37 -11.93 12.90
CA LEU A 145 -5.72 -13.09 13.71
C LEU A 145 -6.76 -13.95 13.01
N GLN A 146 -7.80 -13.35 12.43
CA GLN A 146 -8.79 -14.03 11.63
C GLN A 146 -8.15 -14.78 10.46
N THR A 147 -7.23 -14.15 9.72
CA THR A 147 -6.56 -14.78 8.58
C THR A 147 -5.76 -16.00 9.00
N PHE A 148 -5.00 -15.94 10.09
CA PHE A 148 -4.25 -17.09 10.58
C PHE A 148 -5.18 -18.21 11.09
N CYS A 149 -6.27 -17.87 11.79
CA CYS A 149 -7.30 -18.83 12.16
C CYS A 149 -7.94 -19.51 10.94
N LEU A 150 -8.17 -18.76 9.85
CA LEU A 150 -8.68 -19.30 8.58
C LEU A 150 -7.70 -20.30 7.95
N ILE A 151 -6.41 -19.99 7.95
CA ILE A 151 -5.36 -20.89 7.45
C ILE A 151 -5.36 -22.19 8.26
N GLU A 152 -5.40 -22.13 9.59
CA GLU A 152 -5.47 -23.32 10.44
C GLU A 152 -6.71 -24.18 10.17
N ARG A 153 -7.87 -23.53 10.05
CA ARG A 153 -9.12 -24.23 9.70
C ARG A 153 -9.07 -24.85 8.32
N LEU A 154 -8.51 -24.15 7.34
CA LEU A 154 -8.30 -24.65 5.98
C LEU A 154 -7.44 -25.92 6.00
N CYS A 155 -6.29 -25.86 6.65
CA CYS A 155 -5.36 -26.98 6.74
C CYS A 155 -6.00 -28.21 7.39
N ARG A 156 -6.76 -28.01 8.46
CA ARG A 156 -7.52 -29.11 9.13
C ARG A 156 -8.60 -29.70 8.24
N LEU A 157 -9.37 -28.87 7.54
CA LEU A 157 -10.45 -29.32 6.64
C LEU A 157 -9.89 -30.04 5.41
N ALA A 158 -8.80 -29.54 4.85
CA ALA A 158 -8.16 -30.12 3.67
C ALA A 158 -7.29 -31.35 4.01
N GLY A 159 -6.91 -31.53 5.29
CA GLY A 159 -6.00 -32.59 5.70
C GLY A 159 -4.57 -32.38 5.22
N CYS A 160 -4.12 -31.12 5.06
CA CYS A 160 -2.81 -30.77 4.54
C CYS A 160 -2.00 -29.89 5.52
N ASN A 161 -0.69 -29.84 5.33
CA ASN A 161 0.21 -28.94 6.08
C ASN A 161 1.17 -28.24 5.13
N PRO A 162 0.70 -27.23 4.39
CA PRO A 162 1.51 -26.49 3.42
C PRO A 162 2.60 -25.68 4.10
N ARG A 163 3.71 -25.50 3.39
CA ARG A 163 4.77 -24.59 3.79
C ARG A 163 4.31 -23.15 3.61
N ARG A 164 4.62 -22.26 4.58
CA ARG A 164 4.17 -20.89 4.57
C ARG A 164 5.31 -19.94 4.21
N ILE A 165 5.04 -19.05 3.28
CA ILE A 165 5.99 -18.01 2.84
C ILE A 165 5.34 -16.66 3.11
N GLY A 166 5.91 -15.88 4.01
CA GLY A 166 5.47 -14.51 4.32
C GLY A 166 6.25 -13.50 3.50
N LEU A 167 5.55 -12.56 2.85
CA LEU A 167 6.16 -11.42 2.17
C LEU A 167 5.83 -10.16 2.96
N SER A 168 6.84 -9.36 3.27
CA SER A 168 6.67 -8.17 4.08
C SER A 168 7.52 -7.00 3.57
N ALA A 169 7.02 -5.78 3.72
CA ALA A 169 7.90 -4.63 3.78
C ALA A 169 8.82 -4.73 5.01
N THR A 170 9.78 -3.83 5.14
CA THR A 170 10.62 -3.73 6.34
C THR A 170 9.74 -3.57 7.59
N ILE A 171 9.97 -4.39 8.60
CA ILE A 171 9.24 -4.40 9.87
C ILE A 171 10.22 -4.34 11.05
N GLY A 172 9.78 -3.69 12.12
CA GLY A 172 10.64 -3.47 13.31
C GLY A 172 10.91 -4.75 14.12
N ASN A 173 10.07 -5.78 14.02
CA ASN A 173 10.25 -7.06 14.71
C ASN A 173 9.91 -8.23 13.77
N PRO A 174 10.87 -8.66 12.92
CA PRO A 174 10.68 -9.78 12.01
C PRO A 174 10.48 -11.11 12.73
N GLU A 175 11.08 -11.30 13.88
CA GLU A 175 10.99 -12.52 14.67
C GLU A 175 9.56 -12.78 15.13
N LEU A 176 8.87 -11.76 15.64
CA LEU A 176 7.46 -11.85 16.01
C LEU A 176 6.58 -12.18 14.81
N ALA A 177 6.85 -11.60 13.65
CA ALA A 177 6.14 -11.93 12.41
C ALA A 177 6.37 -13.39 11.99
N GLY A 178 7.60 -13.89 12.19
CA GLY A 178 7.98 -15.29 11.97
C GLY A 178 7.24 -16.25 12.90
N GLU A 179 7.05 -15.88 14.17
CA GLU A 179 6.27 -16.67 15.14
C GLU A 179 4.79 -16.77 14.71
N PHE A 180 4.19 -15.66 14.28
CA PHE A 180 2.83 -15.67 13.74
C PHE A 180 2.72 -16.54 12.48
N LEU A 181 3.69 -16.44 11.57
CA LEU A 181 3.71 -17.25 10.35
C LEU A 181 3.78 -18.74 10.66
N SER A 182 4.55 -19.15 11.65
CA SER A 182 4.77 -20.54 12.03
C SER A 182 3.66 -21.11 12.89
N ALA A 183 2.84 -20.29 13.53
CA ALA A 183 1.82 -20.73 14.47
C ALA A 183 0.95 -21.86 13.89
N GLY A 184 0.85 -22.99 14.58
CA GLY A 184 0.07 -24.16 14.19
C GLY A 184 0.66 -25.03 13.07
N SER A 185 1.72 -24.60 12.36
CA SER A 185 2.31 -25.36 11.25
C SER A 185 3.22 -26.51 11.70
N GLY A 186 3.69 -26.47 12.94
CA GLY A 186 4.72 -27.41 13.44
C GLY A 186 6.11 -27.21 12.83
N ARG A 187 6.32 -26.12 12.04
CA ARG A 187 7.60 -25.70 11.47
C ARG A 187 8.06 -24.40 12.09
N GLY A 188 9.36 -24.16 12.17
CA GLY A 188 9.92 -22.85 12.49
C GLY A 188 9.81 -21.89 11.31
N THR A 189 10.39 -20.70 11.45
CA THR A 189 10.47 -19.71 10.37
C THR A 189 11.92 -19.26 10.17
N VAL A 190 12.40 -19.40 8.95
CA VAL A 190 13.68 -18.83 8.51
C VAL A 190 13.44 -17.41 7.98
N ILE A 191 14.26 -16.47 8.44
CA ILE A 191 14.27 -15.09 7.97
C ILE A 191 15.60 -14.86 7.28
N PRO A 192 15.66 -14.98 5.93
CA PRO A 192 16.89 -14.82 5.19
C PRO A 192 17.43 -13.40 5.36
N ARG A 193 18.73 -13.29 5.65
CA ARG A 193 19.44 -12.00 5.69
C ARG A 193 20.17 -11.80 4.38
N PHE A 194 20.09 -10.60 3.84
CA PHE A 194 20.80 -10.20 2.62
C PHE A 194 21.20 -8.74 2.73
N ASP A 195 22.25 -8.36 2.01
CA ASP A 195 22.64 -6.95 1.93
C ASP A 195 21.82 -6.27 0.82
N GLY A 196 20.84 -5.50 1.23
CA GLY A 196 19.93 -4.73 0.34
C GLY A 196 20.54 -3.42 -0.15
N GLY A 197 21.74 -3.04 0.31
CA GLY A 197 22.31 -1.73 0.11
C GLY A 197 21.65 -0.64 0.99
N LYS A 198 22.26 0.54 1.04
CA LYS A 198 21.68 1.69 1.74
C LYS A 198 20.69 2.41 0.84
N GLU A 199 19.44 2.47 1.25
CA GLU A 199 18.46 3.35 0.59
C GLU A 199 18.80 4.81 0.89
N VAL A 200 18.80 5.63 -0.15
CA VAL A 200 18.99 7.07 -0.02
C VAL A 200 17.64 7.75 -0.12
N TRP A 201 17.36 8.62 0.84
CA TRP A 201 16.10 9.35 0.92
C TRP A 201 16.34 10.85 0.75
N ARG A 202 15.36 11.50 0.14
CA ARG A 202 15.21 12.94 0.12
C ARG A 202 13.90 13.30 0.79
N LEU A 203 13.98 13.84 2.01
CA LEU A 203 12.84 14.27 2.78
C LEU A 203 12.82 15.79 2.85
N SER A 204 11.66 16.39 2.54
CA SER A 204 11.33 17.77 2.86
C SER A 204 10.19 17.79 3.86
N MET A 205 10.17 18.75 4.76
CA MET A 205 9.09 18.95 5.72
C MET A 205 8.80 20.44 5.82
N GLU A 206 7.63 20.81 5.35
CA GLU A 206 7.14 22.19 5.35
C GLU A 206 5.94 22.31 6.30
N HIS A 207 5.89 23.39 7.04
CA HIS A 207 4.84 23.64 8.03
C HIS A 207 4.04 24.88 7.66
N PHE A 208 2.73 24.76 7.59
CA PHE A 208 1.80 25.80 7.20
C PHE A 208 0.73 25.99 8.25
N TYR A 209 0.29 27.24 8.43
CA TYR A 209 -0.90 27.55 9.21
C TYR A 209 -2.10 27.78 8.29
N ASN A 210 -3.22 27.10 8.59
CA ASN A 210 -4.45 27.13 7.78
C ASN A 210 -5.27 28.42 7.92
N SER A 211 -5.12 29.11 9.04
CA SER A 211 -5.83 30.37 9.33
C SER A 211 -4.88 31.55 9.39
N ALA A 212 -5.33 32.69 8.90
CA ALA A 212 -4.60 33.94 9.15
C ALA A 212 -4.56 34.22 10.67
N PRO A 213 -3.46 34.78 11.23
CA PRO A 213 -3.41 35.18 12.63
C PRO A 213 -4.61 36.08 12.90
N GLN A 214 -5.42 35.76 13.90
CA GLN A 214 -6.48 36.65 14.35
C GLN A 214 -5.82 37.99 14.67
N ALA A 215 -6.23 39.04 13.98
CA ALA A 215 -5.75 40.37 14.27
C ALA A 215 -6.05 40.67 15.74
N ASP A 216 -5.01 40.99 16.51
CA ASP A 216 -5.11 41.37 17.91
C ASP A 216 -6.14 42.50 18.00
N GLU A 217 -7.34 42.24 18.52
CA GLU A 217 -8.44 43.24 18.66
C GLU A 217 -8.06 44.43 19.55
N GLY A 218 -6.79 44.57 19.91
CA GLY A 218 -6.23 45.62 20.77
C GLY A 218 -5.51 46.75 20.07
N LYS A 219 -5.28 46.69 18.73
CA LYS A 219 -4.66 47.81 18.03
C LYS A 219 -5.75 48.74 17.47
N VAL A 220 -5.99 49.83 18.13
CA VAL A 220 -6.78 51.00 17.65
C VAL A 220 -6.17 51.44 16.32
N VAL A 221 -6.87 51.13 15.23
CA VAL A 221 -6.51 51.65 13.89
C VAL A 221 -6.81 53.16 13.91
N PRO A 222 -5.87 54.04 13.54
CA PRO A 222 -6.16 55.47 13.48
C PRO A 222 -7.24 55.74 12.43
N ALA A 223 -8.22 56.56 12.79
CA ALA A 223 -9.44 56.85 12.04
C ALA A 223 -9.26 57.65 10.73
N ASN A 224 -8.11 57.59 10.08
CA ASN A 224 -7.80 58.37 8.86
C ASN A 224 -7.11 57.55 7.76
N MET A 225 -7.66 56.36 7.43
CA MET A 225 -7.35 55.73 6.14
C MET A 225 -8.55 55.85 5.21
N PRO A 226 -8.35 56.22 3.93
CA PRO A 226 -9.44 56.21 2.95
C PRO A 226 -10.00 54.78 2.79
N PRO A 227 -11.29 54.62 2.45
CA PRO A 227 -11.87 53.31 2.25
C PRO A 227 -11.09 52.54 1.17
N VAL A 228 -10.57 51.40 1.54
CA VAL A 228 -10.03 50.43 0.56
C VAL A 228 -11.23 50.01 -0.29
N GLU A 229 -11.18 50.29 -1.58
CA GLU A 229 -12.15 49.83 -2.55
C GLU A 229 -12.31 48.32 -2.35
N GLU A 230 -13.55 47.89 -2.17
CA GLU A 230 -13.92 46.48 -2.11
C GLU A 230 -13.38 45.79 -3.36
N ALA A 231 -12.30 45.03 -3.18
CA ALA A 231 -11.81 44.14 -4.21
C ALA A 231 -12.92 43.15 -4.52
N THR A 232 -13.39 43.21 -5.74
CA THR A 232 -14.39 42.35 -6.32
C THR A 232 -14.05 40.87 -6.02
N ASP A 233 -15.00 40.23 -5.42
CA ASP A 233 -15.17 38.85 -4.98
C ASP A 233 -14.73 37.83 -6.03
N THR A 234 -13.44 37.49 -6.12
CA THR A 234 -12.92 36.35 -6.89
C THR A 234 -11.65 35.75 -6.32
N ALA A 235 -11.25 36.11 -5.09
CA ALA A 235 -10.21 35.33 -4.42
C ALA A 235 -10.88 34.14 -3.71
N PRO A 236 -10.42 32.89 -3.93
CA PRO A 236 -10.93 31.78 -3.15
C PRO A 236 -10.68 32.05 -1.68
N GLN A 237 -11.73 31.88 -0.88
CA GLN A 237 -11.75 31.90 0.57
C GLN A 237 -10.44 31.31 1.11
N ALA A 238 -9.69 32.05 1.90
CA ALA A 238 -8.30 31.85 2.39
C ALA A 238 -7.69 30.52 1.95
N ALA A 239 -7.03 30.57 0.79
CA ALA A 239 -6.46 29.36 0.20
C ALA A 239 -5.51 28.69 1.21
N ASP A 240 -5.72 27.41 1.50
CA ASP A 240 -4.83 26.61 2.33
C ASP A 240 -3.42 26.69 1.74
N PRO A 241 -2.46 27.34 2.41
CA PRO A 241 -1.12 27.58 1.84
C PRO A 241 -0.37 26.27 1.60
N GLY A 242 -0.67 25.20 2.36
CA GLY A 242 -0.11 23.87 2.15
C GLY A 242 -0.61 23.24 0.84
N ILE A 243 -1.88 23.42 0.50
CA ILE A 243 -2.42 22.94 -0.78
C ILE A 243 -1.86 23.76 -1.95
N GLY A 244 -1.72 25.07 -1.79
CA GLY A 244 -1.04 25.93 -2.77
C GLY A 244 0.41 25.49 -3.03
N TYR A 245 1.13 25.11 -1.98
CA TYR A 245 2.48 24.56 -2.10
C TYR A 245 2.50 23.26 -2.90
N ILE A 246 1.58 22.31 -2.62
CA ILE A 246 1.45 21.06 -3.38
C ILE A 246 1.14 21.36 -4.84
N PHE A 247 0.20 22.28 -5.11
CA PHE A 247 -0.19 22.66 -6.46
C PHE A 247 1.00 23.12 -7.29
N GLU A 248 1.82 24.03 -6.76
CA GLU A 248 3.01 24.55 -7.46
C GLU A 248 4.06 23.46 -7.71
N HIS A 249 4.26 22.56 -6.76
CA HIS A 249 5.33 21.56 -6.82
C HIS A 249 4.93 20.26 -7.55
N THR A 250 3.67 20.14 -7.99
CA THR A 250 3.19 19.05 -8.86
C THR A 250 3.22 19.42 -10.34
N LYS A 251 3.50 20.70 -10.71
CA LYS A 251 3.54 21.13 -12.11
C LYS A 251 4.58 20.38 -12.93
N GLY A 252 4.16 19.78 -14.04
CA GLY A 252 5.02 19.03 -14.94
C GLY A 252 5.65 17.78 -14.33
N LYS A 253 5.05 17.22 -13.28
CA LYS A 253 5.54 16.05 -12.58
C LYS A 253 4.42 15.04 -12.33
N LYS A 254 4.81 13.77 -12.30
CA LYS A 254 3.96 12.68 -11.87
C LYS A 254 4.10 12.44 -10.38
N CYS A 255 3.06 12.77 -9.62
CA CYS A 255 3.13 12.77 -8.16
C CYS A 255 2.01 11.94 -7.52
N LEU A 256 2.28 11.47 -6.28
CA LEU A 256 1.23 11.03 -5.35
C LEU A 256 1.06 12.06 -4.23
N VAL A 257 -0.18 12.32 -3.86
CA VAL A 257 -0.54 13.17 -2.72
C VAL A 257 -1.30 12.30 -1.71
N PHE A 258 -0.64 11.90 -0.65
CA PHE A 258 -1.22 11.06 0.39
C PHE A 258 -1.92 11.89 1.46
N THR A 259 -3.11 11.44 1.82
CA THR A 259 -3.92 11.96 2.93
C THR A 259 -4.22 10.85 3.94
N ASN A 260 -4.69 11.23 5.13
CA ASN A 260 -4.97 10.29 6.21
C ASN A 260 -6.44 9.84 6.27
N SER A 261 -7.36 10.55 5.59
CA SER A 261 -8.78 10.18 5.50
C SER A 261 -9.31 10.29 4.07
N ARG A 262 -10.46 9.71 3.80
CA ARG A 262 -11.13 9.78 2.50
C ARG A 262 -11.71 11.15 2.25
N GLU A 263 -12.33 11.71 3.27
CA GLU A 263 -12.93 13.04 3.27
C GLU A 263 -11.86 14.10 2.95
N GLU A 264 -10.71 13.99 3.57
CA GLU A 264 -9.56 14.84 3.28
C GLU A 264 -9.04 14.65 1.85
N CYS A 265 -8.98 13.40 1.37
CA CYS A 265 -8.55 13.08 0.02
C CYS A 265 -9.44 13.75 -1.04
N GLU A 266 -10.76 13.68 -0.83
CA GLU A 266 -11.75 14.32 -1.70
C GLU A 266 -11.62 15.85 -1.65
N ALA A 267 -11.52 16.44 -0.44
CA ALA A 267 -11.39 17.86 -0.24
C ALA A 267 -10.10 18.43 -0.88
N VAL A 268 -8.96 17.77 -0.65
CA VAL A 268 -7.66 18.16 -1.22
C VAL A 268 -7.69 18.07 -2.75
N CYS A 269 -8.21 16.98 -3.31
CA CYS A 269 -8.30 16.82 -4.76
C CYS A 269 -9.19 17.91 -5.38
N GLN A 270 -10.32 18.23 -4.76
CA GLN A 270 -11.21 19.29 -5.21
C GLN A 270 -10.53 20.67 -5.16
N GLN A 271 -9.82 20.98 -4.08
CA GLN A 271 -9.07 22.25 -3.95
C GLN A 271 -7.97 22.37 -5.02
N LEU A 272 -7.21 21.30 -5.27
CA LEU A 272 -6.17 21.28 -6.30
C LEU A 272 -6.78 21.50 -7.71
N ARG A 273 -7.94 20.93 -8.01
CA ARG A 273 -8.68 21.18 -9.25
C ARG A 273 -9.16 22.64 -9.36
N GLN A 274 -9.65 23.22 -8.27
CA GLN A 274 -10.00 24.64 -8.23
C GLN A 274 -8.80 25.55 -8.53
N TYR A 275 -7.61 25.18 -8.03
CA TYR A 275 -6.37 25.90 -8.42
C TYR A 275 -6.10 25.79 -9.93
N CYS A 276 -6.35 24.64 -10.56
CA CYS A 276 -6.25 24.50 -12.02
C CYS A 276 -7.21 25.45 -12.72
N GLU A 277 -8.49 25.49 -12.30
CA GLU A 277 -9.53 26.35 -12.89
C GLU A 277 -9.17 27.84 -12.76
N VAL A 278 -8.78 28.29 -11.57
CA VAL A 278 -8.41 29.70 -11.32
C VAL A 278 -7.16 30.12 -12.13
N ASN A 279 -6.20 29.22 -12.29
CA ASN A 279 -4.99 29.51 -13.06
C ASN A 279 -5.14 29.22 -14.57
N HIS A 280 -6.34 28.82 -15.03
CA HIS A 280 -6.58 28.42 -16.43
C HIS A 280 -5.65 27.31 -16.92
N GLU A 281 -5.28 26.38 -16.02
CA GLU A 281 -4.48 25.21 -16.31
C GLU A 281 -5.38 23.97 -16.51
N PRO A 282 -4.99 22.98 -17.32
CA PRO A 282 -5.72 21.73 -17.44
C PRO A 282 -5.78 20.99 -16.11
N ASP A 283 -6.91 20.31 -15.84
CA ASP A 283 -7.01 19.44 -14.67
C ASP A 283 -6.00 18.29 -14.80
N ARG A 284 -5.15 18.15 -13.80
CA ARG A 284 -4.12 17.12 -13.72
C ARG A 284 -4.21 16.27 -12.46
N PHE A 285 -5.33 16.36 -11.75
CA PHE A 285 -5.51 15.67 -10.47
C PHE A 285 -6.56 14.57 -10.55
N LEU A 286 -6.16 13.37 -10.21
CA LEU A 286 -7.01 12.20 -10.05
C LEU A 286 -7.19 11.87 -8.58
N ILE A 287 -8.18 11.07 -8.26
CA ILE A 287 -8.47 10.62 -6.90
C ILE A 287 -8.51 9.11 -6.82
N HIS A 288 -7.97 8.53 -5.72
CA HIS A 288 -7.95 7.10 -5.50
C HIS A 288 -8.17 6.75 -4.02
N HIS A 289 -9.33 6.20 -3.70
CA HIS A 289 -9.65 5.65 -2.37
C HIS A 289 -10.67 4.52 -2.45
N GLY A 290 -10.84 3.78 -1.34
CA GLY A 290 -11.59 2.52 -1.31
C GLY A 290 -13.10 2.62 -1.61
N ASN A 291 -13.73 3.80 -1.47
CA ASN A 291 -15.17 4.00 -1.73
C ASN A 291 -15.49 4.33 -3.20
N LEU A 292 -14.49 4.60 -4.03
CA LEU A 292 -14.71 4.83 -5.45
C LEU A 292 -15.12 3.53 -6.15
N SER A 293 -15.88 3.66 -7.24
CA SER A 293 -16.20 2.51 -8.10
C SER A 293 -14.91 1.87 -8.65
N ALA A 294 -14.99 0.58 -8.98
CA ALA A 294 -13.84 -0.14 -9.52
C ALA A 294 -13.32 0.53 -10.80
N SER A 295 -14.21 0.96 -11.69
CA SER A 295 -13.83 1.61 -12.95
C SER A 295 -13.05 2.91 -12.75
N TYR A 296 -13.44 3.74 -11.77
CA TYR A 296 -12.70 4.97 -11.45
C TYR A 296 -11.30 4.69 -10.92
N ARG A 297 -11.16 3.68 -10.06
CA ARG A 297 -9.86 3.29 -9.52
C ARG A 297 -8.96 2.72 -10.61
N GLU A 298 -9.48 1.81 -11.43
CA GLU A 298 -8.76 1.21 -12.55
C GLU A 298 -8.29 2.28 -13.55
N SER A 299 -9.13 3.26 -13.88
CA SER A 299 -8.74 4.37 -14.74
C SER A 299 -7.60 5.21 -14.16
N ALA A 300 -7.62 5.51 -12.85
CA ALA A 300 -6.53 6.23 -12.21
C ALA A 300 -5.24 5.38 -12.14
N GLU A 301 -5.37 4.07 -11.93
CA GLU A 301 -4.24 3.14 -11.93
C GLU A 301 -3.62 2.98 -13.33
N GLU A 302 -4.44 2.93 -14.39
CA GLU A 302 -3.97 2.88 -15.78
C GLU A 302 -3.23 4.16 -16.18
N GLU A 303 -3.80 5.33 -15.86
CA GLU A 303 -3.15 6.62 -16.09
C GLU A 303 -1.82 6.73 -15.34
N MET A 304 -1.74 6.15 -14.14
CA MET A 304 -0.49 6.11 -13.37
C MET A 304 0.55 5.13 -13.93
N LYS A 305 0.17 4.15 -14.74
CA LYS A 305 1.12 3.23 -15.40
C LYS A 305 1.73 3.83 -16.66
N ASP A 306 1.07 4.79 -17.27
CA ASP A 306 1.60 5.51 -18.45
C ASP A 306 2.75 6.43 -18.01
N ASP A 307 3.97 6.09 -18.37
CA ASP A 307 5.17 6.85 -17.99
C ASP A 307 5.22 8.27 -18.61
N ASP A 308 4.47 8.52 -19.67
CA ASP A 308 4.36 9.83 -20.33
C ASP A 308 3.31 10.74 -19.69
N SER A 309 2.43 10.18 -18.86
CA SER A 309 1.40 10.93 -18.14
C SER A 309 2.01 11.75 -17.00
N LEU A 310 1.69 13.04 -16.95
CA LEU A 310 2.09 13.97 -15.90
C LEU A 310 0.98 14.23 -14.87
N MET A 311 0.06 13.28 -14.74
CA MET A 311 -1.03 13.34 -13.77
C MET A 311 -0.55 13.12 -12.35
N SER A 312 -1.19 13.77 -11.38
CA SER A 312 -0.99 13.56 -9.95
C SER A 312 -2.22 12.90 -9.34
N VAL A 313 -2.02 11.95 -8.42
CA VAL A 313 -3.14 11.24 -7.78
C VAL A 313 -3.18 11.55 -6.29
N CYS A 314 -4.33 12.07 -5.82
CA CYS A 314 -4.65 12.18 -4.40
C CYS A 314 -5.13 10.81 -3.90
N ALA A 315 -4.50 10.26 -2.88
CA ALA A 315 -4.79 8.91 -2.42
C ALA A 315 -4.76 8.77 -0.90
N THR A 316 -5.51 7.80 -0.41
CA THR A 316 -5.38 7.28 0.95
C THR A 316 -4.44 6.07 0.97
N ALA A 317 -4.48 5.27 2.04
CA ALA A 317 -3.72 4.03 2.19
C ALA A 317 -3.89 3.00 1.04
N THR A 318 -4.83 3.20 0.13
CA THR A 318 -5.06 2.27 -0.99
C THR A 318 -3.88 2.16 -1.95
N LEU A 319 -3.08 3.22 -2.09
CA LEU A 319 -1.85 3.22 -2.89
C LEU A 319 -0.57 3.08 -2.05
N GLU A 320 -0.67 2.80 -0.74
CA GLU A 320 0.47 2.41 0.10
C GLU A 320 0.99 1.02 -0.25
N LEU A 321 0.07 0.09 -0.55
CA LEU A 321 0.38 -1.31 -0.79
C LEU A 321 0.68 -1.56 -2.27
N GLY A 322 1.57 -2.47 -2.54
CA GLY A 322 2.23 -3.02 -3.73
C GLY A 322 1.67 -2.83 -5.14
N ILE A 323 0.67 -1.98 -5.37
CA ILE A 323 0.14 -1.67 -6.70
C ILE A 323 1.24 -0.96 -7.51
N ASP A 324 1.45 -1.40 -8.75
CA ASP A 324 2.35 -0.71 -9.65
C ASP A 324 1.72 0.58 -10.18
N VAL A 325 2.32 1.69 -9.81
CA VAL A 325 1.90 3.06 -10.20
C VAL A 325 2.89 3.71 -11.16
N GLY A 326 3.71 2.91 -11.86
CA GLY A 326 4.73 3.43 -12.78
C GLY A 326 5.84 4.21 -12.08
N ARG A 327 6.54 5.07 -12.84
CA ARG A 327 7.59 5.92 -12.33
C ARG A 327 7.01 7.19 -11.71
N LEU A 328 7.19 7.35 -10.40
CA LEU A 328 6.82 8.56 -9.67
C LEU A 328 8.05 9.40 -9.39
N GLU A 329 7.93 10.69 -9.61
CA GLU A 329 8.98 11.65 -9.32
C GLU A 329 8.96 12.08 -7.86
N ARG A 330 7.76 12.24 -7.29
CA ARG A 330 7.60 12.77 -5.94
C ARG A 330 6.35 12.22 -5.25
N ALA A 331 6.45 12.00 -3.94
CA ALA A 331 5.30 11.77 -3.08
C ALA A 331 5.14 12.93 -2.09
N PHE A 332 3.93 13.44 -1.96
CA PHE A 332 3.53 14.37 -0.90
C PHE A 332 2.80 13.60 0.18
N GLN A 333 3.02 13.99 1.40
CA GLN A 333 2.28 13.52 2.56
C GLN A 333 1.66 14.73 3.28
N ILE A 334 0.34 14.79 3.27
CA ILE A 334 -0.40 15.78 4.05
C ILE A 334 -0.51 15.27 5.47
N ASP A 335 -0.05 16.07 6.41
CA ASP A 335 0.09 15.78 7.82
C ASP A 335 0.87 14.48 8.11
N ALA A 336 1.13 14.14 9.36
CA ALA A 336 1.89 12.95 9.69
C ALA A 336 1.06 11.67 9.46
N PRO A 337 1.60 10.64 8.81
CA PRO A 337 0.94 9.34 8.76
C PRO A 337 0.91 8.70 10.15
N PHE A 338 -0.12 7.91 10.43
CA PHE A 338 -0.35 7.34 11.77
C PHE A 338 0.70 6.29 12.19
N THR A 339 1.48 5.76 11.26
CA THR A 339 2.44 4.68 11.54
C THR A 339 3.71 4.81 10.74
N VAL A 340 4.84 4.36 11.33
CA VAL A 340 6.13 4.25 10.63
C VAL A 340 6.02 3.35 9.40
N SER A 341 5.28 2.26 9.49
CA SER A 341 5.05 1.35 8.36
C SER A 341 4.36 2.06 7.19
N GLY A 342 3.29 2.84 7.45
CA GLY A 342 2.62 3.63 6.42
C GLY A 342 3.57 4.67 5.80
N PHE A 343 4.37 5.35 6.63
CA PHE A 343 5.39 6.27 6.15
C PHE A 343 6.36 5.59 5.16
N LEU A 344 6.94 4.46 5.54
CA LEU A 344 7.90 3.73 4.70
C LEU A 344 7.28 3.21 3.39
N GLN A 345 6.02 2.75 3.45
CA GLN A 345 5.30 2.28 2.27
C GLN A 345 5.00 3.41 1.28
N ARG A 346 4.57 4.58 1.78
CA ARG A 346 4.34 5.78 0.97
C ARG A 346 5.64 6.28 0.34
N MET A 347 6.70 6.35 1.11
CA MET A 347 8.02 6.74 0.64
C MET A 347 8.55 5.78 -0.43
N GLY A 348 8.38 4.46 -0.25
CA GLY A 348 8.80 3.44 -1.20
C GLY A 348 8.01 3.43 -2.53
N ARG A 349 7.06 4.36 -2.73
CA ARG A 349 6.40 4.58 -4.03
C ARG A 349 7.30 5.35 -5.00
N THR A 350 8.24 6.14 -4.50
CA THR A 350 9.27 6.86 -5.27
C THR A 350 10.62 6.14 -5.22
N GLY A 351 11.64 6.64 -5.89
CA GLY A 351 13.01 6.12 -5.78
C GLY A 351 13.25 4.78 -6.47
N ARG A 352 12.56 4.47 -7.56
CA ARG A 352 12.75 3.24 -8.32
C ARG A 352 14.00 3.33 -9.22
N ARG A 353 14.61 2.16 -9.51
CA ARG A 353 15.78 2.02 -10.43
C ARG A 353 17.05 2.76 -9.98
N GLY A 354 17.23 2.96 -8.67
CA GLY A 354 18.44 3.57 -8.11
C GLY A 354 18.35 5.07 -7.86
N ASP A 355 17.24 5.70 -8.20
CA ASP A 355 16.97 7.08 -7.79
C ASP A 355 16.62 7.13 -6.30
N PRO A 356 16.99 8.19 -5.56
CA PRO A 356 16.57 8.37 -4.18
C PRO A 356 15.04 8.46 -4.05
N SER A 357 14.50 7.83 -3.02
CA SER A 357 13.08 8.04 -2.67
C SER A 357 12.86 9.48 -2.22
N GLU A 358 11.85 10.16 -2.79
CA GLU A 358 11.56 11.57 -2.51
C GLU A 358 10.17 11.72 -1.91
N MET A 359 10.11 12.22 -0.66
CA MET A 359 8.86 12.51 0.04
C MET A 359 8.88 13.92 0.63
N TRP A 360 7.78 14.62 0.44
CA TRP A 360 7.55 15.97 0.90
C TRP A 360 6.38 16.01 1.87
N PHE A 361 6.68 16.26 3.13
CA PHE A 361 5.66 16.44 4.16
C PHE A 361 5.13 17.88 4.11
N VAL A 362 3.81 17.99 4.13
CA VAL A 362 3.06 19.25 4.20
C VAL A 362 2.23 19.21 5.47
N MET A 363 2.81 19.75 6.56
CA MET A 363 2.17 19.79 7.87
C MET A 363 1.28 21.03 7.96
N ARG A 364 0.00 20.84 8.28
CA ARG A 364 -1.00 21.91 8.32
C ARG A 364 -1.61 21.97 9.71
N GLU A 365 -1.55 23.13 10.32
CA GLU A 365 -2.07 23.36 11.66
C GLU A 365 -2.75 24.72 11.72
N ASP A 366 -3.68 24.86 12.66
CA ASP A 366 -4.32 26.13 12.91
C ASP A 366 -3.39 27.05 13.72
N HIS A 367 -3.50 28.35 13.51
CA HIS A 367 -2.80 29.32 14.36
C HIS A 367 -3.24 29.15 15.81
N GLN A 368 -2.26 29.16 16.69
CA GLN A 368 -2.48 29.10 18.11
C GLN A 368 -3.19 30.35 18.62
N GLU A 369 -4.18 30.18 19.48
CA GLU A 369 -4.80 31.28 20.18
C GLU A 369 -3.84 31.87 21.24
N ALA A 370 -3.85 33.20 21.43
CA ALA A 370 -2.94 33.88 22.35
C ALA A 370 -3.02 33.42 23.81
N ARG A 371 -4.03 32.65 24.19
CA ARG A 371 -4.25 32.06 25.52
C ARG A 371 -4.47 30.56 25.49
N ALA A 372 -4.02 29.87 24.45
CA ALA A 372 -4.11 28.43 24.36
C ALA A 372 -3.36 27.74 25.51
N MET A 373 -3.90 26.64 25.99
CA MET A 373 -3.19 25.78 26.95
C MET A 373 -2.00 25.12 26.27
N LEU A 374 -0.99 24.72 27.04
CA LEU A 374 0.24 24.12 26.50
C LEU A 374 -0.05 22.96 25.51
N PRO A 375 -0.96 22.01 25.76
CA PRO A 375 -1.27 20.97 24.79
C PRO A 375 -1.82 21.48 23.46
N ASP A 376 -2.59 22.56 23.48
CA ASP A 376 -3.22 23.15 22.29
C ASP A 376 -2.26 24.09 21.54
N SER A 377 -1.11 24.42 22.15
CA SER A 377 -0.04 25.24 21.57
C SER A 377 1.07 24.42 20.91
N ILE A 378 1.00 23.10 20.93
CA ILE A 378 2.00 22.21 20.32
C ILE A 378 1.60 21.89 18.87
N PRO A 379 2.50 22.08 17.91
CA PRO A 379 2.25 21.69 16.52
C PRO A 379 2.34 20.16 16.38
N TRP A 380 1.27 19.46 16.68
CA TRP A 380 1.25 18.00 16.82
C TRP A 380 1.59 17.27 15.54
N TYR A 381 1.13 17.73 14.38
CA TYR A 381 1.45 17.08 13.12
C TYR A 381 2.93 17.20 12.78
N LEU A 382 3.53 18.39 13.02
CA LEU A 382 4.96 18.59 12.86
C LEU A 382 5.78 17.69 13.81
N VAL A 383 5.39 17.65 15.10
CA VAL A 383 6.06 16.82 16.11
C VAL A 383 5.96 15.34 15.75
N GLN A 384 4.79 14.87 15.31
CA GLN A 384 4.60 13.48 14.85
C GLN A 384 5.46 13.18 13.62
N GLY A 385 5.52 14.09 12.63
CA GLY A 385 6.35 13.94 11.46
C GLY A 385 7.84 13.79 11.81
N ILE A 386 8.35 14.65 12.69
CA ILE A 386 9.73 14.58 13.19
C ILE A 386 9.98 13.26 13.92
N ALA A 387 9.06 12.86 14.80
CA ALA A 387 9.18 11.59 15.54
C ALA A 387 9.22 10.38 14.61
N LEU A 388 8.39 10.35 13.56
CA LEU A 388 8.40 9.27 12.57
C LEU A 388 9.76 9.13 11.87
N VAL A 389 10.37 10.27 11.48
CA VAL A 389 11.69 10.28 10.82
C VAL A 389 12.79 9.83 11.80
N GLN A 390 12.69 10.18 13.09
CA GLN A 390 13.69 9.78 14.09
C GLN A 390 13.56 8.32 14.53
N LEU A 391 12.37 7.72 14.47
CA LEU A 391 12.13 6.34 14.85
C LEU A 391 12.62 5.32 13.81
N TYR A 392 12.92 5.79 12.63
CA TYR A 392 13.50 4.98 11.56
C TYR A 392 15.02 5.13 11.49
#